data_6a21c1082483b2ceefd56637a5a9be21
#
_entry.id   6a21c1082483b2ceefd56637a5a9be21
#
_cell.length_a   1.000
_cell.length_b   1.000
_cell.length_c   1.000
_cell.angle_alpha   90.00
_cell.angle_beta   90.00
_cell.angle_gamma   90.00
#
_symmetry.space_group_name_H-M   'P 1'
#
loop_
_entity.id
_entity.type
_entity.pdbx_description
1 polymer ?
#
loop_
_entity_poly.entity_id
_entity_poly.type
_entity_poly.pdbx_seq_one_letter_code
_entity_poly.pdbx_strand_id
1 'polypeptide(L)'
;MKNLLFLFVVSFIFLFLSCSTDPIGSDNPNDSGKILLKVDKQNAPESVVYVKAYLTRENHQPIAGALNLQSDSTADILLDNINAGEWHLKVDAEDDSGLVLYTGETDVQIFAGFTSQVYLTLNPTGSGTGSIYISVTWGV
;
A
#
# COMPACT_ATOMS: atom_id res chain seq x y z
N MET A 1 -21.16 -53.82 -30.13
CA MET A 1 -20.72 -52.52 -30.65
C MET A 1 -21.42 -51.30 -30.02
N LYS A 2 -22.63 -51.40 -29.49
CA LYS A 2 -23.33 -50.29 -28.81
C LYS A 2 -22.69 -49.88 -27.43
N ASN A 3 -22.11 -50.79 -26.73
CA ASN A 3 -21.55 -50.53 -25.39
C ASN A 3 -20.15 -49.89 -25.41
N LEU A 4 -19.43 -50.05 -26.51
CA LEU A 4 -18.10 -49.45 -26.66
C LEU A 4 -18.18 -47.92 -26.94
N LEU A 5 -19.24 -47.50 -27.64
CA LEU A 5 -19.48 -46.09 -27.91
C LEU A 5 -19.90 -45.32 -26.66
N PHE A 6 -20.64 -45.97 -25.76
CA PHE A 6 -21.08 -45.34 -24.52
C PHE A 6 -19.92 -45.12 -23.53
N LEU A 7 -18.94 -46.01 -23.51
CA LEU A 7 -17.74 -45.91 -22.69
C LEU A 7 -16.82 -44.75 -23.16
N PHE A 8 -16.80 -44.50 -24.46
CA PHE A 8 -16.00 -43.40 -25.02
C PHE A 8 -16.62 -42.03 -24.74
N VAL A 9 -17.95 -41.90 -24.74
CA VAL A 9 -18.65 -40.66 -24.44
C VAL A 9 -18.54 -40.28 -22.97
N VAL A 10 -18.60 -41.25 -22.04
CA VAL A 10 -18.45 -41.01 -20.61
C VAL A 10 -17.01 -40.61 -20.25
N SER A 11 -16.00 -41.14 -20.95
CA SER A 11 -14.60 -40.79 -20.72
C SER A 11 -14.26 -39.36 -21.19
N PHE A 12 -14.99 -38.83 -22.16
CA PHE A 12 -14.73 -37.48 -22.70
C PHE A 12 -15.34 -36.35 -21.85
N ILE A 13 -16.34 -36.65 -21.02
CA ILE A 13 -17.03 -35.67 -20.16
C ILE A 13 -16.21 -35.34 -18.90
N PHE A 14 -15.24 -36.18 -18.48
CA PHE A 14 -14.41 -35.94 -17.30
C PHE A 14 -13.21 -35.05 -17.54
N LEU A 15 -12.92 -34.62 -18.77
CA LEU A 15 -11.74 -33.83 -19.12
C LEU A 15 -11.93 -32.31 -19.01
N PHE A 16 -13.12 -31.81 -18.67
CA PHE A 16 -13.38 -30.35 -18.60
C PHE A 16 -13.64 -29.79 -17.20
N LEU A 17 -13.43 -30.54 -16.13
CA LEU A 17 -13.59 -30.07 -14.74
C LEU A 17 -12.25 -29.75 -14.06
N SER A 18 -11.25 -29.35 -14.84
CA SER A 18 -10.07 -28.69 -14.26
C SER A 18 -10.21 -27.18 -14.44
N CYS A 19 -11.22 -26.60 -13.79
CA CYS A 19 -11.22 -25.19 -13.46
C CYS A 19 -10.32 -25.06 -12.22
N SER A 20 -9.02 -24.85 -12.44
CA SER A 20 -8.15 -24.32 -11.40
C SER A 20 -8.63 -22.89 -11.16
N THR A 21 -9.49 -22.69 -10.18
CA THR A 21 -9.59 -21.40 -9.51
C THR A 21 -8.23 -21.20 -8.85
N ASP A 22 -7.37 -20.42 -9.51
CA ASP A 22 -6.21 -19.86 -8.83
C ASP A 22 -6.75 -19.12 -7.60
N PRO A 23 -6.32 -19.46 -6.37
CA PRO A 23 -6.70 -18.70 -5.21
C PRO A 23 -6.11 -17.30 -5.41
N ILE A 24 -7.01 -16.32 -5.58
CA ILE A 24 -6.67 -14.90 -5.55
C ILE A 24 -6.00 -14.66 -4.20
N GLY A 25 -4.70 -14.33 -4.23
CA GLY A 25 -3.91 -14.03 -3.04
C GLY A 25 -3.18 -15.24 -2.46
N SER A 26 -2.20 -15.74 -3.18
CA SER A 26 -1.09 -16.45 -2.55
C SER A 26 -0.30 -15.39 -1.77
N ASP A 27 -0.56 -15.28 -0.46
CA ASP A 27 0.28 -14.54 0.49
C ASP A 27 1.62 -15.28 0.65
N ASN A 28 2.39 -15.30 -0.43
CA ASN A 28 3.74 -15.81 -0.37
C ASN A 28 4.61 -14.71 0.28
N PRO A 29 5.20 -14.93 1.45
CA PRO A 29 6.04 -13.92 2.12
C PRO A 29 7.24 -13.48 1.27
N ASN A 30 7.56 -14.21 0.21
CA ASN A 30 8.58 -13.81 -0.76
C ASN A 30 8.09 -12.77 -1.79
N ASP A 31 6.78 -12.49 -1.85
CA ASP A 31 6.19 -11.52 -2.79
C ASP A 31 5.86 -10.18 -2.12
N SER A 32 6.44 -9.92 -0.96
CA SER A 32 6.23 -8.67 -0.23
C SER A 32 7.39 -7.69 -0.37
N GLY A 33 7.07 -6.39 -0.38
CA GLY A 33 8.00 -5.28 -0.34
C GLY A 33 7.73 -4.37 0.86
N LYS A 34 8.41 -3.22 0.88
CA LYS A 34 8.32 -2.22 1.95
C LYS A 34 8.24 -0.81 1.37
N ILE A 35 7.65 0.11 2.13
CA ILE A 35 7.74 1.55 1.91
C ILE A 35 8.39 2.18 3.14
N LEU A 36 9.36 3.05 2.91
CA LEU A 36 9.92 3.94 3.91
C LEU A 36 9.60 5.38 3.54
N LEU A 37 8.70 5.99 4.29
CA LEU A 37 8.33 7.40 4.16
C LEU A 37 9.25 8.23 5.07
N LYS A 38 10.00 9.17 4.49
CA LYS A 38 10.79 10.16 5.25
C LYS A 38 10.02 11.48 5.33
N VAL A 39 9.78 11.96 6.53
CA VAL A 39 9.05 13.19 6.79
C VAL A 39 10.05 14.31 7.10
N ASP A 40 9.93 15.45 6.41
CA ASP A 40 10.72 16.64 6.72
C ASP A 40 10.16 17.34 7.98
N LYS A 41 10.60 16.85 9.15
CA LYS A 41 10.17 17.40 10.45
C LYS A 41 10.63 18.86 10.66
N GLN A 42 11.73 19.27 10.04
CA GLN A 42 12.29 20.61 10.25
C GLN A 42 11.44 21.70 9.60
N ASN A 43 10.78 21.37 8.49
CA ASN A 43 9.92 22.29 7.76
C ASN A 43 8.43 21.99 7.98
N ALA A 44 8.09 21.08 8.89
CA ALA A 44 6.70 20.81 9.25
C ALA A 44 6.08 22.03 9.96
N PRO A 45 4.86 22.45 9.59
CA PRO A 45 4.15 23.49 10.33
C PRO A 45 3.97 23.11 11.80
N GLU A 46 4.11 24.08 12.72
CA GLU A 46 4.00 23.84 14.18
C GLU A 46 2.66 23.25 14.61
N SER A 47 1.60 23.50 13.85
CA SER A 47 0.27 22.94 14.10
C SER A 47 0.15 21.46 13.76
N VAL A 48 1.09 20.88 13.01
CA VAL A 48 1.06 19.45 12.66
C VAL A 48 1.71 18.63 13.76
N VAL A 49 0.96 17.66 14.29
CA VAL A 49 1.41 16.74 15.35
C VAL A 49 1.64 15.34 14.83
N TYR A 50 0.77 14.88 13.94
CA TYR A 50 0.81 13.52 13.39
C TYR A 50 0.92 13.55 11.88
N VAL A 51 1.69 12.61 11.33
CA VAL A 51 1.66 12.24 9.91
C VAL A 51 1.24 10.79 9.83
N LYS A 52 0.16 10.51 9.11
CA LYS A 52 -0.40 9.16 8.93
C LYS A 52 -0.37 8.77 7.46
N ALA A 53 0.07 7.56 7.18
CA ALA A 53 0.12 6.99 5.86
C ALA A 53 -0.83 5.80 5.77
N TYR A 54 -1.60 5.73 4.70
CA TYR A 54 -2.57 4.67 4.42
C TYR A 54 -2.29 4.10 3.04
N LEU A 55 -2.07 2.80 2.97
CA LEU A 55 -2.00 2.05 1.73
C LEU A 55 -3.28 1.25 1.54
N THR A 56 -3.89 1.40 0.38
CA THR A 56 -5.11 0.68 0.02
C THR A 56 -4.97 0.03 -1.35
N ARG A 57 -5.60 -1.13 -1.50
CA ARG A 57 -5.72 -1.86 -2.75
C ARG A 57 -7.00 -2.67 -2.72
N GLU A 58 -7.69 -2.78 -3.85
CA GLU A 58 -8.89 -3.60 -3.96
C GLU A 58 -8.62 -5.05 -3.55
N ASN A 59 -9.53 -5.64 -2.79
CA ASN A 59 -9.45 -7.01 -2.25
C ASN A 59 -8.26 -7.30 -1.31
N HIS A 60 -7.61 -6.26 -0.76
CA HIS A 60 -6.55 -6.38 0.24
C HIS A 60 -6.90 -5.61 1.50
N GLN A 61 -6.35 -6.06 2.64
CA GLN A 61 -6.49 -5.31 3.89
C GLN A 61 -5.69 -4.01 3.79
N PRO A 62 -6.24 -2.87 4.25
CA PRO A 62 -5.49 -1.63 4.32
C PRO A 62 -4.28 -1.75 5.26
N ILE A 63 -3.18 -1.12 4.88
CA ILE A 63 -1.96 -1.03 5.69
C ILE A 63 -1.81 0.42 6.12
N ALA A 64 -1.52 0.67 7.40
CA ALA A 64 -1.36 2.03 7.91
C ALA A 64 -0.10 2.15 8.78
N GLY A 65 0.47 3.35 8.80
CA GLY A 65 1.56 3.74 9.67
C GLY A 65 1.38 5.19 10.10
N ALA A 66 1.96 5.55 11.26
CA ALA A 66 1.87 6.90 11.79
C ALA A 66 3.20 7.33 12.40
N LEU A 67 3.44 8.64 12.39
CA LEU A 67 4.57 9.31 13.02
C LEU A 67 4.03 10.47 13.87
N ASN A 68 4.45 10.53 15.13
CA ASN A 68 4.23 11.70 15.96
C ASN A 68 5.45 12.63 15.84
N LEU A 69 5.27 13.83 15.26
CA LEU A 69 6.36 14.76 14.98
C LEU A 69 7.01 15.31 16.25
N GLN A 70 6.31 15.31 17.39
CA GLN A 70 6.79 15.88 18.64
C GLN A 70 7.53 14.85 19.50
N SER A 71 7.06 13.59 19.55
CA SER A 71 7.58 12.57 20.45
C SER A 71 8.54 11.57 19.79
N ASP A 72 8.37 11.26 18.50
CA ASP A 72 9.17 10.25 17.85
C ASP A 72 10.59 10.75 17.56
N SER A 73 11.59 9.94 17.86
CA SER A 73 13.00 10.27 17.61
C SER A 73 13.39 10.20 16.13
N THR A 74 12.68 9.41 15.35
CA THR A 74 12.88 9.26 13.89
C THR A 74 11.93 10.17 13.11
N ALA A 75 12.24 10.39 11.85
CA ALA A 75 11.38 11.09 10.89
C ALA A 75 10.86 10.14 9.80
N ASP A 76 10.70 8.87 10.14
CA ASP A 76 10.39 7.82 9.18
C ASP A 76 9.10 7.08 9.56
N ILE A 77 8.27 6.75 8.55
CA ILE A 77 7.16 5.80 8.67
C ILE A 77 7.53 4.57 7.82
N LEU A 78 7.67 3.41 8.47
CA LEU A 78 7.90 2.15 7.78
C LEU A 78 6.58 1.39 7.62
N LEU A 79 6.24 1.07 6.38
CA LEU A 79 5.18 0.13 6.03
C LEU A 79 5.85 -1.11 5.44
N ASP A 80 5.63 -2.28 6.01
CA ASP A 80 6.24 -3.55 5.60
C ASP A 80 5.20 -4.62 5.29
N ASN A 81 5.68 -5.77 4.80
CA ASN A 81 4.84 -6.91 4.38
C ASN A 81 3.74 -6.53 3.37
N ILE A 82 4.06 -5.62 2.45
CA ILE A 82 3.14 -5.14 1.43
C ILE A 82 3.23 -6.08 0.23
N ASN A 83 2.14 -6.72 -0.15
CA ASN A 83 2.09 -7.58 -1.35
C ASN A 83 2.51 -6.78 -2.59
N ALA A 84 3.35 -7.38 -3.44
CA ALA A 84 3.80 -6.75 -4.67
C ALA A 84 2.62 -6.36 -5.57
N GLY A 85 2.76 -5.26 -6.30
CA GLY A 85 1.75 -4.72 -7.20
C GLY A 85 1.48 -3.23 -6.98
N GLU A 86 0.47 -2.71 -7.65
CA GLU A 86 0.06 -1.31 -7.57
C GLU A 86 -0.81 -1.08 -6.35
N TRP A 87 -0.51 -0.04 -5.57
CA TRP A 87 -1.23 0.38 -4.38
C TRP A 87 -1.49 1.87 -4.41
N HIS A 88 -2.61 2.30 -3.81
CA HIS A 88 -2.92 3.70 -3.58
C HIS A 88 -2.39 4.13 -2.21
N LEU A 89 -1.49 5.11 -2.19
CA LEU A 89 -0.92 5.70 -0.98
C LEU A 89 -1.58 7.05 -0.74
N LYS A 90 -2.18 7.22 0.44
CA LYS A 90 -2.66 8.49 0.97
C LYS A 90 -1.88 8.85 2.21
N VAL A 91 -1.48 10.12 2.33
CA VAL A 91 -0.79 10.63 3.52
C VAL A 91 -1.51 11.86 4.02
N ASP A 92 -1.89 11.84 5.30
CA ASP A 92 -2.54 12.95 5.99
C ASP A 92 -1.64 13.48 7.10
N ALA A 93 -1.57 14.81 7.24
CA ALA A 93 -0.92 15.48 8.34
C ALA A 93 -1.98 16.15 9.22
N GLU A 94 -2.01 15.79 10.50
CA GLU A 94 -3.07 16.13 11.45
C GLU A 94 -2.53 16.96 12.62
N ASP A 95 -3.42 17.77 13.20
CA ASP A 95 -3.17 18.43 14.48
C ASP A 95 -3.39 17.47 15.67
N ASP A 96 -3.30 17.99 16.88
CA ASP A 96 -3.50 17.25 18.15
C ASP A 96 -4.96 16.78 18.35
N SER A 97 -5.91 17.42 17.68
CA SER A 97 -7.34 17.02 17.71
C SER A 97 -7.69 15.94 16.69
N GLY A 98 -6.76 15.62 15.77
CA GLY A 98 -6.99 14.70 14.65
C GLY A 98 -7.61 15.37 13.42
N LEU A 99 -7.63 16.71 13.37
CA LEU A 99 -8.05 17.42 12.17
C LEU A 99 -6.96 17.35 11.10
N VAL A 100 -7.31 16.89 9.90
CA VAL A 100 -6.41 16.84 8.75
C VAL A 100 -6.15 18.26 8.24
N LEU A 101 -4.92 18.72 8.37
CA LEU A 101 -4.47 20.05 7.93
C LEU A 101 -3.88 20.01 6.51
N TYR A 102 -3.18 18.91 6.18
CA TYR A 102 -2.57 18.69 4.88
C TYR A 102 -2.82 17.26 4.44
N THR A 103 -2.96 17.07 3.14
CA THR A 103 -3.16 15.74 2.53
C THR A 103 -2.44 15.63 1.19
N GLY A 104 -2.07 14.41 0.82
CA GLY A 104 -1.54 14.08 -0.50
C GLY A 104 -1.75 12.61 -0.80
N GLU A 105 -1.90 12.27 -2.07
CA GLU A 105 -2.12 10.91 -2.52
C GLU A 105 -1.39 10.62 -3.83
N THR A 106 -1.01 9.37 -4.04
CA THR A 106 -0.38 8.88 -5.27
C THR A 106 -0.49 7.38 -5.36
N ASP A 107 -0.43 6.84 -6.57
CA ASP A 107 -0.30 5.42 -6.78
C ASP A 107 1.18 5.01 -6.75
N VAL A 108 1.47 3.86 -6.15
CA VAL A 108 2.82 3.35 -5.96
C VAL A 108 2.92 1.89 -6.35
N GLN A 109 3.95 1.56 -7.14
CA GLN A 109 4.27 0.17 -7.49
C GLN A 109 5.17 -0.44 -6.42
N ILE A 110 4.72 -1.53 -5.81
CA ILE A 110 5.50 -2.32 -4.85
C ILE A 110 6.15 -3.49 -5.56
N PHE A 111 7.45 -3.67 -5.34
CA PHE A 111 8.22 -4.80 -5.87
C PHE A 111 8.64 -5.73 -4.73
N ALA A 112 8.52 -7.04 -4.95
CA ALA A 112 8.90 -8.06 -3.98
C ALA A 112 10.39 -7.95 -3.62
N GLY A 113 10.70 -7.96 -2.33
CA GLY A 113 12.07 -7.90 -1.80
C GLY A 113 12.70 -6.50 -1.79
N PHE A 114 11.99 -5.47 -2.28
CA PHE A 114 12.53 -4.11 -2.34
C PHE A 114 11.85 -3.15 -1.38
N THR A 115 12.57 -2.09 -1.02
CA THR A 115 12.00 -0.94 -0.30
C THR A 115 11.74 0.20 -1.27
N SER A 116 10.53 0.70 -1.25
CA SER A 116 9.99 1.67 -2.21
C SER A 116 10.25 3.11 -1.80
N GLN A 117 10.63 3.98 -2.74
CA GLN A 117 10.74 5.43 -2.57
C GLN A 117 9.53 6.13 -3.21
N VAL A 118 8.87 7.01 -2.46
CA VAL A 118 7.80 7.87 -2.99
C VAL A 118 8.11 9.32 -2.66
N TYR A 119 7.94 10.21 -3.63
CA TYR A 119 7.99 11.65 -3.44
C TYR A 119 6.58 12.19 -3.48
N LEU A 120 6.12 12.74 -2.36
CA LEU A 120 4.75 13.22 -2.21
C LEU A 120 4.77 14.61 -1.56
N THR A 121 4.05 15.54 -2.16
CA THR A 121 3.81 16.87 -1.56
C THR A 121 2.44 16.87 -0.92
N LEU A 122 2.36 17.21 0.36
CA LEU A 122 1.10 17.40 1.05
C LEU A 122 0.61 18.84 0.85
N ASN A 123 -0.64 18.96 0.42
CA ASN A 123 -1.31 20.24 0.19
C ASN A 123 -2.27 20.56 1.34
N PRO A 124 -2.44 21.85 1.69
CA PRO A 124 -3.40 22.26 2.71
C PRO A 124 -4.81 21.83 2.32
N THR A 125 -5.59 21.36 3.31
CA THR A 125 -7.00 20.99 3.13
C THR A 125 -7.96 22.19 3.27
N GLY A 126 -7.45 23.34 3.75
CA GLY A 126 -8.19 24.60 3.92
C GLY A 126 -7.43 25.80 3.38
N SER A 127 -7.86 27.05 3.68
CA SER A 127 -7.22 28.30 3.25
C SER A 127 -5.95 28.63 4.05
N GLY A 128 -4.98 27.74 4.02
CA GLY A 128 -3.64 27.93 4.61
C GLY A 128 -2.55 27.80 3.56
N THR A 129 -1.45 28.52 3.74
CA THR A 129 -0.25 28.39 2.91
C THR A 129 0.80 27.59 3.64
N GLY A 130 0.99 26.33 3.26
CA GLY A 130 2.07 25.48 3.77
C GLY A 130 2.15 24.19 2.96
N SER A 131 3.36 23.70 2.76
CA SER A 131 3.59 22.40 2.12
C SER A 131 4.52 21.56 2.98
N ILE A 132 4.17 20.30 3.18
CA ILE A 132 5.08 19.30 3.75
C ILE A 132 5.65 18.48 2.60
N TYR A 133 6.97 18.41 2.52
CA TYR A 133 7.66 17.61 1.53
C TYR A 133 8.01 16.25 2.16
N ILE A 134 7.43 15.17 1.62
CA ILE A 134 7.72 13.81 2.07
C ILE A 134 8.53 13.12 0.97
N SER A 135 9.78 12.76 1.28
CA SER A 135 10.65 12.00 0.38
C SER A 135 10.74 10.55 0.86
N VAL A 136 10.41 9.62 0.00
CA VAL A 136 10.49 8.18 0.29
C VAL A 136 11.47 7.52 -0.67
N THR A 137 12.50 6.82 -0.16
CA THR A 137 13.58 6.26 -0.98
C THR A 137 13.47 4.74 -1.10
N TRP A 138 13.54 4.21 -2.35
CA TRP A 138 13.68 2.77 -2.62
C TRP A 138 15.15 2.35 -2.41
N GLY A 139 15.40 1.37 -1.56
CA GLY A 139 16.71 0.71 -1.50
C GLY A 139 16.73 -0.47 -2.50
N VAL A 140 17.72 -0.50 -3.34
CA VAL A 140 18.05 -1.63 -4.22
C VAL A 140 19.05 -2.51 -3.48
#